data_5fa8d98dd714aff41d12c8f130a700e2
#
_entry.id   5fa8d98dd714aff41d12c8f130a700e2
#
_cell.length_a   1.000
_cell.length_b   1.000
_cell.length_c   1.000
_cell.angle_alpha   90.00
_cell.angle_beta   90.00
_cell.angle_gamma   90.00
#
_symmetry.space_group_name_H-M   'P 1'
#
loop_
_entity.id
_entity.type
_entity.pdbx_description
1 polymer ?
#
loop_
_entity_poly.entity_id
_entity_poly.type
_entity_poly.pdbx_seq_one_letter_code
_entity_poly.pdbx_strand_id
1 'polypeptide(L)'
;MTTQLLAQHGWGGDQRSWAPWRPLAEQRGWRLSCAERGYGQLPPQQPGWDPHASRRVVIGHSLGPHLLPAELWQQATTAVFLASFAAFVPPGREGRPVAAALRAMAARLAAGDASGLLRDFHTQVAAPFPPERLPPGPLEQGISEAGAQRLGADLALLCLL
;
A
#
# COMPACT_ATOMS: atom_id res chain seq x y z
N MET A 1 26.43 10.36 -7.98
CA MET A 1 25.66 9.76 -6.85
C MET A 1 24.45 9.06 -7.40
N THR A 2 24.30 7.76 -7.15
CA THR A 2 23.15 6.97 -7.61
C THR A 2 22.05 7.01 -6.54
N THR A 3 20.85 7.43 -6.96
CA THR A 3 19.67 7.47 -6.09
C THR A 3 18.72 6.34 -6.45
N GLN A 4 18.34 5.55 -5.46
CA GLN A 4 17.24 4.58 -5.59
C GLN A 4 16.05 5.01 -4.75
N LEU A 5 14.88 4.98 -5.36
CA LEU A 5 13.58 5.10 -4.71
C LEU A 5 12.98 3.70 -4.57
N LEU A 6 12.58 3.33 -3.37
CA LEU A 6 11.81 2.12 -3.10
C LEU A 6 10.42 2.56 -2.67
N ALA A 7 9.41 2.20 -3.45
CA ALA A 7 8.04 2.63 -3.24
C ALA A 7 7.12 1.47 -2.86
N GLN A 8 6.30 1.66 -1.80
CA GLN A 8 5.31 0.70 -1.34
C GLN A 8 3.91 1.31 -1.36
N HIS A 9 2.99 0.67 -2.08
CA HIS A 9 1.57 1.03 -2.10
C HIS A 9 0.86 0.66 -0.78
N GLY A 10 -0.31 1.25 -0.56
CA GLY A 10 -1.15 0.99 0.59
C GLY A 10 -2.04 -0.24 0.43
N TRP A 11 -2.91 -0.47 1.43
CA TRP A 11 -3.91 -1.55 1.42
C TRP A 11 -4.85 -1.41 0.21
N GLY A 12 -5.11 -2.52 -0.46
CA GLY A 12 -5.99 -2.58 -1.63
C GLY A 12 -5.45 -1.94 -2.90
N GLY A 13 -4.19 -1.47 -2.91
CA GLY A 13 -3.51 -0.95 -4.10
C GLY A 13 -2.58 -1.97 -4.74
N ASP A 14 -1.83 -1.55 -5.76
CA ASP A 14 -0.74 -2.30 -6.37
C ASP A 14 0.37 -1.37 -6.91
N GLN A 15 1.46 -1.96 -7.42
CA GLN A 15 2.63 -1.20 -7.89
C GLN A 15 2.33 -0.25 -9.05
N ARG A 16 1.22 -0.41 -9.79
CA ARG A 16 0.84 0.47 -10.91
C ARG A 16 0.49 1.88 -10.43
N SER A 17 0.12 2.05 -9.16
CA SER A 17 -0.08 3.37 -8.56
C SER A 17 1.16 4.27 -8.63
N TRP A 18 2.34 3.69 -8.81
CA TRP A 18 3.60 4.42 -8.94
C TRP A 18 3.99 4.74 -10.39
N ALA A 19 3.17 4.32 -11.38
CA ALA A 19 3.48 4.58 -12.81
C ALA A 19 3.73 6.06 -13.13
N PRO A 20 2.99 7.05 -12.57
CA PRO A 20 3.25 8.46 -12.82
C PRO A 20 4.61 8.95 -12.30
N TRP A 21 5.24 8.23 -11.37
CA TRP A 21 6.53 8.59 -10.78
C TRP A 21 7.72 8.12 -11.63
N ARG A 22 7.51 7.14 -12.52
CA ARG A 22 8.59 6.58 -13.35
C ARG A 22 9.27 7.63 -14.22
N PRO A 23 8.55 8.41 -15.06
CA PRO A 23 9.19 9.43 -15.88
C PRO A 23 9.88 10.52 -15.05
N LEU A 24 9.35 10.84 -13.86
CA LEU A 24 9.98 11.82 -12.97
C LEU A 24 11.29 11.31 -12.38
N ALA A 25 11.37 10.02 -12.05
CA ALA A 25 12.59 9.38 -11.57
C ALA A 25 13.64 9.29 -12.71
N GLU A 26 13.21 8.86 -13.89
CA GLU A 26 14.07 8.73 -15.07
C GLU A 26 14.71 10.07 -15.48
N GLN A 27 13.92 11.16 -15.51
CA GLN A 27 14.43 12.51 -15.81
C GLN A 27 15.54 12.95 -14.85
N ARG A 28 15.56 12.41 -13.62
CA ARG A 28 16.56 12.71 -12.60
C ARG A 28 17.71 11.69 -12.54
N GLY A 29 17.67 10.67 -13.39
CA GLY A 29 18.63 9.56 -13.33
C GLY A 29 18.48 8.72 -12.05
N TRP A 30 17.28 8.67 -11.47
CA TRP A 30 16.97 7.89 -10.27
C TRP A 30 16.34 6.55 -10.65
N ARG A 31 16.65 5.51 -9.90
CA ARG A 31 16.05 4.20 -10.07
C ARG A 31 14.81 4.08 -9.18
N LEU A 32 13.64 3.80 -9.77
CA LEU A 32 12.43 3.51 -9.04
C LEU A 32 12.18 2.00 -8.99
N SER A 33 12.15 1.44 -7.80
CA SER A 33 11.80 0.05 -7.50
C SER A 33 10.48 0.04 -6.71
N CYS A 34 9.47 -0.71 -7.18
CA CYS A 34 8.17 -0.76 -6.55
C CYS A 34 7.97 -2.12 -5.90
N ALA A 35 7.55 -2.13 -4.65
CA ALA A 35 7.09 -3.34 -3.99
C ALA A 35 5.65 -3.68 -4.42
N GLU A 36 5.32 -4.97 -4.43
CA GLU A 36 4.00 -5.50 -4.78
C GLU A 36 3.52 -6.48 -3.71
N ARG A 37 2.32 -6.24 -3.16
CA ARG A 37 1.73 -7.15 -2.17
C ARG A 37 1.05 -8.37 -2.80
N GLY A 38 0.65 -8.28 -4.06
CA GLY A 38 -0.02 -9.37 -4.76
C GLY A 38 -1.47 -9.56 -4.32
N TYR A 39 -2.23 -8.48 -4.16
CA TYR A 39 -3.67 -8.57 -3.87
C TYR A 39 -4.46 -9.03 -5.09
N GLY A 40 -4.03 -8.64 -6.29
CA GLY A 40 -4.63 -9.02 -7.57
C GLY A 40 -3.89 -10.17 -8.26
N GLN A 41 -3.67 -10.01 -9.56
CA GLN A 41 -2.99 -10.98 -10.42
C GLN A 41 -1.47 -10.74 -10.52
N LEU A 42 -0.99 -9.58 -10.07
CA LEU A 42 0.45 -9.31 -10.03
C LEU A 42 1.10 -10.16 -8.93
N PRO A 43 2.23 -10.83 -9.22
CA PRO A 43 2.92 -11.61 -8.20
C PRO A 43 3.52 -10.71 -7.12
N PRO A 44 3.54 -11.16 -5.86
CA PRO A 44 4.22 -10.42 -4.80
C PRO A 44 5.70 -10.19 -5.15
N GLN A 45 6.17 -8.97 -4.91
CA GLN A 45 7.54 -8.57 -5.13
C GLN A 45 8.04 -7.68 -4.00
N GLN A 46 9.16 -8.05 -3.41
CA GLN A 46 9.86 -7.27 -2.41
C GLN A 46 11.22 -6.85 -2.98
N PRO A 47 11.36 -5.61 -3.51
CA PRO A 47 12.66 -5.13 -3.97
C PRO A 47 13.59 -4.87 -2.80
N GLY A 48 14.89 -5.10 -3.04
CA GLY A 48 15.96 -4.71 -2.14
C GLY A 48 16.67 -3.42 -2.59
N TRP A 49 17.62 -2.98 -1.78
CA TRP A 49 18.51 -1.90 -2.14
C TRP A 49 19.60 -2.35 -3.12
N ASP A 50 19.85 -1.53 -4.11
CA ASP A 50 21.05 -1.62 -4.92
C ASP A 50 22.26 -1.32 -4.02
N PRO A 51 23.26 -2.22 -3.92
CA PRO A 51 24.44 -1.99 -3.10
C PRO A 51 25.24 -0.74 -3.51
N HIS A 52 25.12 -0.32 -4.78
CA HIS A 52 25.78 0.88 -5.32
C HIS A 52 24.97 2.16 -5.14
N ALA A 53 23.73 2.09 -4.63
CA ALA A 53 22.94 3.28 -4.34
C ALA A 53 23.52 4.03 -3.14
N SER A 54 24.00 5.24 -3.41
CA SER A 54 24.53 6.14 -2.37
C SER A 54 23.42 6.92 -1.65
N ARG A 55 22.25 7.07 -2.28
CA ARG A 55 21.05 7.66 -1.69
C ARG A 55 19.89 6.69 -1.81
N ARG A 56 19.33 6.26 -0.68
CA ARG A 56 18.27 5.27 -0.55
C ARG A 56 17.03 5.93 0.02
N VAL A 57 16.00 6.12 -0.82
CA VAL A 57 14.77 6.81 -0.45
C VAL A 57 13.62 5.81 -0.39
N VAL A 58 12.99 5.64 0.76
CA VAL A 58 11.75 4.89 0.90
C VAL A 58 10.57 5.84 0.73
N ILE A 59 9.58 5.44 -0.07
CA ILE A 59 8.31 6.14 -0.21
C ILE A 59 7.19 5.16 0.13
N GLY A 60 6.43 5.45 1.18
CA GLY A 60 5.30 4.63 1.60
C GLY A 60 3.99 5.40 1.55
N HIS A 61 2.95 4.80 0.95
CA HIS A 61 1.61 5.36 0.90
C HIS A 61 0.69 4.62 1.88
N SER A 62 -0.04 5.36 2.72
CA SER A 62 -1.05 4.82 3.65
C SER A 62 -0.45 3.72 4.55
N LEU A 63 -0.94 2.48 4.48
CA LEU A 63 -0.39 1.32 5.20
C LEU A 63 1.00 0.89 4.68
N GLY A 64 1.42 1.34 3.50
CA GLY A 64 2.66 0.91 2.83
C GLY A 64 3.90 0.89 3.72
N PRO A 65 4.18 1.92 4.52
CA PRO A 65 5.32 1.92 5.43
C PRO A 65 5.37 0.72 6.38
N HIS A 66 4.24 0.24 6.83
CA HIS A 66 4.13 -0.88 7.77
C HIS A 66 4.23 -2.25 7.09
N LEU A 67 4.18 -2.30 5.76
CA LEU A 67 4.31 -3.51 4.96
C LEU A 67 5.75 -3.80 4.53
N LEU A 68 6.66 -2.87 4.76
CA LEU A 68 8.07 -3.01 4.40
C LEU A 68 8.87 -3.63 5.55
N PRO A 69 9.83 -4.55 5.25
CA PRO A 69 10.73 -5.09 6.25
C PRO A 69 11.58 -4.00 6.93
N ALA A 70 11.86 -4.20 8.22
CA ALA A 70 12.63 -3.26 9.04
C ALA A 70 14.02 -2.98 8.47
N GLU A 71 14.64 -3.97 7.83
CA GLU A 71 15.97 -3.87 7.24
C GLU A 71 16.05 -2.83 6.12
N LEU A 72 14.95 -2.65 5.37
CA LEU A 72 14.88 -1.63 4.32
C LEU A 72 14.85 -0.22 4.92
N TRP A 73 14.14 -0.05 6.03
CA TRP A 73 14.10 1.21 6.77
C TRP A 73 15.44 1.58 7.38
N GLN A 74 16.12 0.62 7.99
CA GLN A 74 17.44 0.84 8.63
C GLN A 74 18.50 1.30 7.64
N GLN A 75 18.38 0.90 6.37
CA GLN A 75 19.30 1.26 5.31
C GLN A 75 18.88 2.51 4.52
N ALA A 76 17.68 3.02 4.75
CA ALA A 76 17.19 4.21 4.07
C ALA A 76 17.90 5.47 4.57
N THR A 77 18.26 6.35 3.64
CA THR A 77 18.82 7.68 3.96
C THR A 77 17.74 8.74 4.07
N THR A 78 16.56 8.47 3.51
CA THR A 78 15.40 9.38 3.49
C THR A 78 14.12 8.56 3.48
N ALA A 79 13.13 8.99 4.24
CA ALA A 79 11.78 8.43 4.23
C ALA A 79 10.76 9.48 3.80
N VAL A 80 9.83 9.09 2.95
CA VAL A 80 8.70 9.90 2.50
C VAL A 80 7.40 9.17 2.81
N PHE A 81 6.55 9.80 3.60
CA PHE A 81 5.24 9.26 3.98
C PHE A 81 4.14 10.02 3.27
N LEU A 82 3.33 9.31 2.48
CA LEU A 82 2.19 9.88 1.76
C LEU A 82 0.90 9.37 2.40
N ALA A 83 0.14 10.28 3.03
CA ALA A 83 -1.10 9.93 3.72
C ALA A 83 -0.98 8.69 4.64
N SER A 84 0.17 8.55 5.30
CA SER A 84 0.46 7.46 6.23
C SER A 84 0.25 7.89 7.69
N PHE A 85 0.37 6.96 8.61
CA PHE A 85 0.03 7.12 10.02
C PHE A 85 0.99 6.31 10.90
N ALA A 86 1.14 6.70 12.16
CA ALA A 86 1.83 5.90 13.18
C ALA A 86 0.86 4.95 13.91
N ALA A 87 -0.38 5.41 14.13
CA ALA A 87 -1.48 4.61 14.68
C ALA A 87 -2.72 4.84 13.81
N PHE A 88 -3.40 3.76 13.41
CA PHE A 88 -4.59 3.87 12.56
C PHE A 88 -5.87 3.97 13.40
N VAL A 89 -5.94 3.25 14.49
CA VAL A 89 -7.08 3.28 15.41
C VAL A 89 -6.78 4.26 16.55
N PRO A 90 -7.47 5.42 16.63
CA PRO A 90 -7.28 6.32 17.76
C PRO A 90 -7.57 5.63 19.10
N PRO A 91 -6.88 6.00 20.18
CA PRO A 91 -7.13 5.41 21.49
C PRO A 91 -8.51 5.80 22.06
N GLY A 92 -9.06 4.96 22.91
CA GLY A 92 -10.28 5.26 23.67
C GLY A 92 -11.57 5.24 22.83
N ARG A 93 -12.47 6.19 23.12
CA ARG A 93 -13.81 6.22 22.51
C ARG A 93 -13.79 6.57 21.04
N GLU A 94 -12.85 7.42 20.64
CA GLU A 94 -12.72 7.92 19.24
C GLU A 94 -12.36 6.79 18.27
N GLY A 95 -11.60 5.81 18.70
CA GLY A 95 -11.23 4.67 17.88
C GLY A 95 -12.33 3.62 17.67
N ARG A 96 -13.40 3.65 18.48
CA ARG A 96 -14.47 2.62 18.42
C ARG A 96 -15.14 2.52 17.04
N PRO A 97 -15.50 3.62 16.37
CA PRO A 97 -16.08 3.55 15.02
C PRO A 97 -15.10 2.97 14.01
N VAL A 98 -13.82 3.35 14.08
CA VAL A 98 -12.77 2.84 13.19
C VAL A 98 -12.57 1.35 13.40
N ALA A 99 -12.43 0.91 14.65
CA ALA A 99 -12.31 -0.49 14.99
C ALA A 99 -13.54 -1.31 14.57
N ALA A 100 -14.75 -0.75 14.67
CA ALA A 100 -15.97 -1.39 14.18
C ALA A 100 -15.98 -1.54 12.66
N ALA A 101 -15.55 -0.49 11.93
CA ALA A 101 -15.42 -0.54 10.48
C ALA A 101 -14.41 -1.60 10.03
N LEU A 102 -13.23 -1.68 10.67
CA LEU A 102 -12.23 -2.71 10.37
C LEU A 102 -12.77 -4.13 10.60
N ARG A 103 -13.53 -4.35 11.69
CA ARG A 103 -14.18 -5.65 11.93
C ARG A 103 -15.22 -5.99 10.85
N ALA A 104 -16.00 -5.02 10.40
CA ALA A 104 -16.97 -5.22 9.33
C ALA A 104 -16.27 -5.56 8.01
N MET A 105 -15.16 -4.89 7.69
CA MET A 105 -14.34 -5.20 6.52
C MET A 105 -13.75 -6.62 6.61
N ALA A 106 -13.22 -7.01 7.77
CA ALA A 106 -12.69 -8.35 7.99
C ALA A 106 -13.78 -9.44 7.82
N ALA A 107 -14.98 -9.20 8.31
CA ALA A 107 -16.12 -10.11 8.12
C ALA A 107 -16.50 -10.27 6.64
N ARG A 108 -16.47 -9.21 5.84
CA ARG A 108 -16.70 -9.29 4.39
C ARG A 108 -15.62 -10.10 3.68
N LEU A 109 -14.34 -9.92 4.03
CA LEU A 109 -13.25 -10.74 3.48
C LEU A 109 -13.43 -12.21 3.82
N ALA A 110 -13.78 -12.53 5.07
CA ALA A 110 -14.05 -13.89 5.51
C ALA A 110 -15.26 -14.53 4.77
N ALA A 111 -16.24 -13.72 4.38
CA ALA A 111 -17.39 -14.16 3.57
C ALA A 111 -17.06 -14.26 2.06
N GLY A 112 -15.82 -14.01 1.63
CA GLY A 112 -15.41 -14.09 0.22
C GLY A 112 -15.74 -12.85 -0.63
N ASP A 113 -16.16 -11.74 -0.01
CA ASP A 113 -16.54 -10.50 -0.70
C ASP A 113 -15.38 -9.50 -0.82
N ALA A 114 -14.20 -9.97 -1.21
CA ALA A 114 -13.03 -9.11 -1.36
C ALA A 114 -13.22 -8.04 -2.45
N SER A 115 -13.79 -8.41 -3.58
CA SER A 115 -14.01 -7.48 -4.71
C SER A 115 -15.07 -6.42 -4.40
N GLY A 116 -16.18 -6.80 -3.74
CA GLY A 116 -17.20 -5.84 -3.31
C GLY A 116 -16.65 -4.87 -2.27
N LEU A 117 -15.94 -5.39 -1.28
CA LEU A 117 -15.30 -4.58 -0.26
C LEU A 117 -14.35 -3.54 -0.85
N LEU A 118 -13.47 -3.94 -1.79
CA LEU A 118 -12.54 -3.00 -2.42
C LEU A 118 -13.23 -1.95 -3.28
N ARG A 119 -14.32 -2.29 -3.98
CA ARG A 119 -15.11 -1.29 -4.72
C ARG A 119 -15.67 -0.22 -3.81
N ASP A 120 -16.27 -0.63 -2.68
CA ASP A 120 -16.82 0.31 -1.71
C ASP A 120 -15.72 1.16 -1.07
N PHE A 121 -14.60 0.54 -0.73
CA PHE A 121 -13.43 1.24 -0.21
C PHE A 121 -12.90 2.28 -1.20
N HIS A 122 -12.73 1.92 -2.48
CA HIS A 122 -12.27 2.85 -3.52
C HIS A 122 -13.25 4.02 -3.70
N THR A 123 -14.56 3.76 -3.63
CA THR A 123 -15.58 4.82 -3.69
C THR A 123 -15.41 5.82 -2.53
N GLN A 124 -15.14 5.33 -1.33
CA GLN A 124 -14.94 6.19 -0.16
C GLN A 124 -13.64 6.97 -0.22
N VAL A 125 -12.53 6.36 -0.59
CA VAL A 125 -11.23 7.04 -0.63
C VAL A 125 -11.09 8.00 -1.81
N ALA A 126 -11.87 7.80 -2.89
CA ALA A 126 -11.89 8.71 -4.02
C ALA A 126 -12.71 9.98 -3.73
N ALA A 127 -13.67 9.93 -2.80
CA ALA A 127 -14.59 11.03 -2.53
C ALA A 127 -13.86 12.35 -2.24
N PRO A 128 -14.33 13.48 -2.78
CA PRO A 128 -15.56 13.70 -3.52
C PRO A 128 -15.48 13.40 -5.04
N PHE A 129 -14.39 12.82 -5.50
CA PHE A 129 -14.18 12.46 -6.90
C PHE A 129 -14.70 11.04 -7.20
N PRO A 130 -14.96 10.72 -8.48
CA PRO A 130 -15.35 9.38 -8.87
C PRO A 130 -14.15 8.39 -8.77
N PRO A 131 -14.41 7.10 -8.46
CA PRO A 131 -13.37 6.08 -8.27
C PRO A 131 -12.43 5.89 -9.46
N GLU A 132 -12.89 6.22 -10.68
CA GLU A 132 -12.12 6.14 -11.93
C GLU A 132 -10.92 7.10 -11.95
N ARG A 133 -10.87 8.06 -11.03
CA ARG A 133 -9.69 8.92 -10.83
C ARG A 133 -8.58 8.28 -10.00
N LEU A 134 -8.86 7.19 -9.32
CA LEU A 134 -7.82 6.45 -8.62
C LEU A 134 -6.84 5.82 -9.62
N PRO A 135 -5.58 5.64 -9.23
CA PRO A 135 -4.66 4.85 -10.04
C PRO A 135 -5.20 3.44 -10.30
N PRO A 136 -4.76 2.78 -11.39
CA PRO A 136 -5.04 1.37 -11.62
C PRO A 136 -4.75 0.54 -10.38
N GLY A 137 -5.58 -0.46 -10.12
CA GLY A 137 -5.48 -1.29 -8.93
C GLY A 137 -5.93 -2.74 -9.17
N PRO A 138 -5.85 -3.59 -8.14
CA PRO A 138 -6.08 -5.03 -8.27
C PRO A 138 -7.48 -5.39 -8.77
N LEU A 139 -8.50 -4.52 -8.57
CA LEU A 139 -9.86 -4.77 -9.06
C LEU A 139 -9.98 -4.94 -10.57
N GLU A 140 -9.13 -4.29 -11.35
CA GLU A 140 -9.19 -4.36 -12.82
C GLU A 140 -8.91 -5.75 -13.38
N GLN A 141 -8.07 -6.50 -12.69
CA GLN A 141 -7.66 -7.86 -13.09
C GLN A 141 -8.28 -8.94 -12.21
N GLY A 142 -9.04 -8.53 -11.19
CA GLY A 142 -9.66 -9.40 -10.20
C GLY A 142 -8.73 -9.74 -9.04
N ILE A 143 -9.35 -9.97 -7.88
CA ILE A 143 -8.64 -10.36 -6.65
C ILE A 143 -8.38 -11.86 -6.70
N SER A 144 -7.13 -12.28 -6.53
CA SER A 144 -6.78 -13.69 -6.41
C SER A 144 -7.16 -14.22 -5.02
N GLU A 145 -7.32 -15.54 -4.88
CA GLU A 145 -7.58 -16.16 -3.58
C GLU A 145 -6.46 -15.83 -2.57
N ALA A 146 -5.20 -16.00 -2.96
CA ALA A 146 -4.06 -15.61 -2.14
C ALA A 146 -4.03 -14.09 -1.86
N GLY A 147 -4.51 -13.27 -2.80
CA GLY A 147 -4.66 -11.82 -2.64
C GLY A 147 -5.71 -11.46 -1.60
N ALA A 148 -6.85 -12.16 -1.59
CA ALA A 148 -7.89 -11.96 -0.57
C ALA A 148 -7.39 -12.32 0.83
N GLN A 149 -6.61 -13.40 0.96
CA GLN A 149 -5.98 -13.78 2.22
C GLN A 149 -4.99 -12.71 2.71
N ARG A 150 -4.17 -12.15 1.80
CA ARG A 150 -3.25 -11.05 2.13
C ARG A 150 -3.99 -9.77 2.51
N LEU A 151 -5.08 -9.43 1.80
CA LEU A 151 -5.93 -8.30 2.20
C LEU A 151 -6.41 -8.44 3.64
N GLY A 152 -6.83 -9.64 4.05
CA GLY A 152 -7.25 -9.91 5.42
C GLY A 152 -6.11 -9.77 6.43
N ALA A 153 -4.95 -10.36 6.13
CA ALA A 153 -3.78 -10.28 7.00
C ALA A 153 -3.29 -8.83 7.18
N ASP A 154 -3.21 -8.08 6.07
CA ASP A 154 -2.75 -6.68 6.10
C ASP A 154 -3.81 -5.74 6.73
N LEU A 155 -5.11 -6.04 6.59
CA LEU A 155 -6.17 -5.34 7.31
C LEU A 155 -6.04 -5.52 8.83
N ALA A 156 -5.67 -6.71 9.27
CA ALA A 156 -5.47 -6.99 10.69
C ALA A 156 -4.34 -6.16 11.31
N LEU A 157 -3.31 -5.79 10.54
CA LEU A 157 -2.25 -4.89 11.01
C LEU A 157 -2.80 -3.54 11.45
N LEU A 158 -3.84 -3.00 10.78
CA LEU A 158 -4.44 -1.72 11.13
C LEU A 158 -5.06 -1.71 12.53
N CYS A 159 -5.41 -2.87 13.07
CA CYS A 159 -5.91 -2.99 14.44
C CYS A 159 -4.78 -3.01 15.48
N LEU A 160 -3.54 -3.27 15.06
CA LEU A 160 -2.35 -3.39 15.92
C LEU A 160 -1.53 -2.09 15.95
N LEU A 161 -1.78 -1.20 15.00
CA LEU A 161 -1.17 0.12 14.86
C LEU A 161 -2.09 1.16 15.53
#